data_3f9327d8f10ce0e56c1a6b6115956c14
#
_entry.id   3f9327d8f10ce0e56c1a6b6115956c14
#
_cell.length_a   1.000
_cell.length_b   1.000
_cell.length_c   1.000
_cell.angle_alpha   90.00
_cell.angle_beta   90.00
_cell.angle_gamma   90.00
#
_symmetry.space_group_name_H-M   'P 1'
#
loop_
_entity.id
_entity.type
_entity.pdbx_description
1 polymer ?
#
loop_
_entity_poly.entity_id
_entity_poly.type
_entity_poly.pdbx_seq_one_letter_code
_entity_poly.pdbx_strand_id
1 'polypeptide(L)'
;MEENLRLIDLMDPGEEQIGISGGEPTLYREGLLEIIVKAKQVIPEKSLHLLSNGRLQSDPRWIADLKAVAHPQLTWGIPLYADNADDHDQVVQAPGAFSETLRGLYNLARANQRIEIRVVLSKLTAPRLPEMAHFIFRNMPFVQHVALMGIENMGLAKKHYDELWIDPMDYQRELNQAAHFLDIRGLPVSVYNLPLCVLEPSLYSFYRQSISDWKNLFIEACQDCAAVPQCAGFFKSHSSRWQSRGIHPITATELGAYARRAL
;
A
#
# COMPACT_ATOMS: atom_id res chain seq x y z
N MET A 1 16.42 -8.90 18.49
CA MET A 1 15.93 -10.13 17.85
C MET A 1 15.01 -10.91 18.79
N GLU A 2 15.47 -11.34 19.95
CA GLU A 2 14.67 -12.09 20.93
C GLU A 2 13.29 -11.47 21.23
N GLU A 3 13.25 -10.15 21.37
CA GLU A 3 11.99 -9.44 21.60
C GLU A 3 11.00 -9.60 20.43
N ASN A 4 11.47 -9.48 19.19
CA ASN A 4 10.61 -9.67 18.00
C ASN A 4 10.09 -11.12 17.89
N LEU A 5 10.92 -12.10 18.19
CA LEU A 5 10.51 -13.51 18.21
C LEU A 5 9.48 -13.77 19.31
N ARG A 6 9.66 -13.16 20.50
CA ARG A 6 8.71 -13.26 21.62
C ARG A 6 7.36 -12.61 21.27
N LEU A 7 7.35 -11.51 20.52
CA LEU A 7 6.11 -10.85 20.10
C LEU A 7 5.22 -11.79 19.28
N ILE A 8 5.81 -12.70 18.48
CA ILE A 8 5.03 -13.68 17.70
C ILE A 8 4.28 -14.63 18.62
N ASP A 9 4.87 -15.03 19.75
CA ASP A 9 4.20 -15.90 20.74
C ASP A 9 3.06 -15.19 21.49
N LEU A 10 3.07 -13.86 21.50
CA LEU A 10 2.11 -13.00 22.21
C LEU A 10 1.03 -12.41 21.27
N MET A 11 1.04 -12.77 20.00
CA MET A 11 0.06 -12.24 19.04
C MET A 11 -1.36 -12.71 19.36
N ASP A 12 -2.31 -11.79 19.25
CA ASP A 12 -3.71 -12.08 19.45
C ASP A 12 -4.19 -13.11 18.40
N PRO A 13 -4.80 -14.23 18.79
CA PRO A 13 -5.38 -15.18 17.86
C PRO A 13 -6.46 -14.59 16.96
N GLY A 14 -7.11 -13.49 17.37
CA GLY A 14 -8.13 -12.79 16.60
C GLY A 14 -7.59 -11.95 15.42
N GLU A 15 -6.31 -11.60 15.42
CA GLU A 15 -5.72 -10.84 14.33
C GLU A 15 -5.61 -11.66 13.04
N GLU A 16 -6.11 -11.13 11.94
CA GLU A 16 -6.09 -11.82 10.64
C GLU A 16 -4.78 -11.59 9.87
N GLN A 17 -4.15 -10.44 10.07
CA GLN A 17 -2.96 -10.04 9.34
C GLN A 17 -1.89 -9.44 10.25
N ILE A 18 -0.64 -9.83 10.01
CA ILE A 18 0.53 -9.35 10.73
C ILE A 18 1.46 -8.63 9.79
N GLY A 19 1.79 -7.39 10.12
CA GLY A 19 2.72 -6.56 9.38
C GLY A 19 4.16 -6.70 9.86
N ILE A 20 5.08 -7.03 8.96
CA ILE A 20 6.52 -6.94 9.19
C ILE A 20 7.03 -5.69 8.48
N SER A 21 7.48 -4.72 9.25
CA SER A 21 7.97 -3.45 8.74
C SER A 21 9.16 -2.95 9.57
N GLY A 22 9.75 -1.85 9.15
CA GLY A 22 10.88 -1.21 9.82
C GLY A 22 11.49 -0.16 8.90
N GLY A 23 12.80 0.09 8.97
CA GLY A 23 13.51 0.86 7.95
C GLY A 23 13.50 0.07 6.63
N GLU A 24 14.27 -1.01 6.57
CA GLU A 24 14.22 -2.03 5.51
C GLU A 24 14.46 -3.40 6.17
N PRO A 25 13.41 -4.21 6.36
CA PRO A 25 13.52 -5.48 7.09
C PRO A 25 14.52 -6.47 6.46
N THR A 26 14.67 -6.41 5.14
CA THR A 26 15.54 -7.34 4.39
C THR A 26 17.03 -7.10 4.59
N LEU A 27 17.42 -5.95 5.16
CA LEU A 27 18.81 -5.72 5.62
C LEU A 27 19.19 -6.66 6.77
N TYR A 28 18.21 -7.11 7.55
CA TYR A 28 18.37 -8.06 8.66
C TYR A 28 18.13 -9.50 8.19
N ARG A 29 18.83 -9.91 7.14
CA ARG A 29 18.58 -11.16 6.40
C ARG A 29 18.31 -12.36 7.31
N GLU A 30 19.27 -12.73 8.16
CA GLU A 30 19.15 -13.89 9.05
C GLU A 30 18.00 -13.73 10.02
N GLY A 31 17.90 -12.59 10.69
CA GLY A 31 16.83 -12.33 11.63
C GLY A 31 15.45 -12.28 11.00
N LEU A 32 15.32 -11.77 9.78
CA LEU A 32 14.05 -11.82 9.06
C LEU A 32 13.65 -13.26 8.72
N LEU A 33 14.61 -14.10 8.31
CA LEU A 33 14.35 -15.52 8.05
C LEU A 33 13.93 -16.26 9.33
N GLU A 34 14.56 -15.98 10.48
CA GLU A 34 14.15 -16.52 11.78
C GLU A 34 12.72 -16.12 12.14
N ILE A 35 12.34 -14.84 11.93
CA ILE A 35 10.98 -14.34 12.14
C ILE A 35 9.98 -15.11 11.27
N ILE A 36 10.27 -15.29 9.98
CA ILE A 36 9.40 -16.02 9.05
C ILE A 36 9.25 -17.49 9.47
N VAL A 37 10.34 -18.16 9.86
CA VAL A 37 10.32 -19.53 10.36
C VAL A 37 9.47 -19.64 11.61
N LYS A 38 9.67 -18.74 12.57
CA LYS A 38 8.90 -18.72 13.84
C LYS A 38 7.41 -18.46 13.55
N ALA A 39 7.08 -17.51 12.68
CA ALA A 39 5.71 -17.23 12.29
C ALA A 39 5.05 -18.45 11.64
N LYS A 40 5.76 -19.14 10.75
CA LYS A 40 5.27 -20.39 10.12
C LYS A 40 4.96 -21.50 11.14
N GLN A 41 5.72 -21.57 12.24
CA GLN A 41 5.52 -22.57 13.30
C GLN A 41 4.35 -22.23 14.23
N VAL A 42 4.19 -20.96 14.58
CA VAL A 42 3.25 -20.50 15.61
C VAL A 42 1.89 -20.09 15.01
N ILE A 43 1.91 -19.47 13.83
CA ILE A 43 0.75 -18.84 13.18
C ILE A 43 0.69 -19.14 11.67
N PRO A 44 0.78 -20.39 11.21
CA PRO A 44 0.92 -20.74 9.78
C PRO A 44 -0.27 -20.30 8.92
N GLU A 45 -1.44 -20.15 9.48
CA GLU A 45 -2.68 -19.74 8.83
C GLU A 45 -2.84 -18.22 8.72
N LYS A 46 -2.07 -17.44 9.49
CA LYS A 46 -2.17 -15.98 9.48
C LYS A 46 -1.50 -15.37 8.26
N SER A 47 -2.10 -14.32 7.74
CA SER A 47 -1.51 -13.53 6.67
C SER A 47 -0.31 -12.73 7.21
N LEU A 48 0.86 -12.93 6.62
CA LEU A 48 2.03 -12.09 6.85
C LEU A 48 2.18 -11.07 5.73
N HIS A 49 2.30 -9.80 6.06
CA HIS A 49 2.53 -8.73 5.11
C HIS A 49 3.88 -8.06 5.38
N LEU A 50 4.87 -8.34 4.54
CA LEU A 50 6.22 -7.81 4.67
C LEU A 50 6.41 -6.62 3.75
N LEU A 51 6.71 -5.47 4.35
CA LEU A 51 6.98 -4.23 3.62
C LEU A 51 8.48 -4.11 3.36
N SER A 52 8.88 -4.09 2.10
CA SER A 52 10.27 -3.98 1.65
C SER A 52 10.37 -3.15 0.38
N ASN A 53 11.51 -2.48 0.18
CA ASN A 53 11.79 -1.78 -1.09
C ASN A 53 12.09 -2.75 -2.27
N GLY A 54 12.19 -4.04 -2.02
CA GLY A 54 12.39 -5.08 -3.03
C GLY A 54 13.80 -5.16 -3.63
N ARG A 55 14.71 -4.27 -3.28
CA ARG A 55 16.03 -4.14 -3.96
C ARG A 55 16.97 -5.30 -3.66
N LEU A 56 17.03 -5.75 -2.41
CA LEU A 56 17.90 -6.89 -2.04
C LEU A 56 17.45 -8.22 -2.64
N GLN A 57 16.18 -8.34 -3.01
CA GLN A 57 15.64 -9.51 -3.73
C GLN A 57 16.16 -9.60 -5.16
N SER A 58 16.86 -8.58 -5.66
CA SER A 58 17.63 -8.67 -6.91
C SER A 58 18.80 -9.67 -6.83
N ASP A 59 19.28 -10.00 -5.63
CA ASP A 59 20.30 -11.05 -5.41
C ASP A 59 19.65 -12.45 -5.37
N PRO A 60 19.99 -13.35 -6.29
CA PRO A 60 19.44 -14.72 -6.32
C PRO A 60 19.71 -15.53 -5.03
N ARG A 61 20.78 -15.24 -4.30
CA ARG A 61 21.11 -15.92 -3.03
C ARG A 61 20.05 -15.66 -1.98
N TRP A 62 19.52 -14.43 -1.94
CA TRP A 62 18.42 -14.06 -1.05
C TRP A 62 17.17 -14.88 -1.33
N ILE A 63 16.88 -15.11 -2.61
CA ILE A 63 15.72 -15.89 -3.05
C ILE A 63 15.85 -17.37 -2.68
N ALA A 64 17.07 -17.94 -2.71
CA ALA A 64 17.30 -19.32 -2.28
C ALA A 64 16.95 -19.50 -0.79
N ASP A 65 17.35 -18.56 0.05
CA ASP A 65 17.05 -18.61 1.48
C ASP A 65 15.53 -18.46 1.75
N LEU A 66 14.87 -17.55 1.05
CA LEU A 66 13.41 -17.39 1.15
C LEU A 66 12.66 -18.69 0.80
N LYS A 67 13.07 -19.37 -0.25
CA LYS A 67 12.46 -20.65 -0.63
C LYS A 67 12.62 -21.72 0.45
N ALA A 68 13.75 -21.71 1.17
CA ALA A 68 14.00 -22.68 2.24
C ALA A 68 13.06 -22.48 3.45
N VAL A 69 12.68 -21.24 3.77
CA VAL A 69 11.81 -20.93 4.92
C VAL A 69 10.33 -20.82 4.57
N ALA A 70 9.98 -20.57 3.35
CA ALA A 70 8.66 -20.31 2.76
C ALA A 70 7.45 -20.35 3.71
N HIS A 71 6.87 -19.19 4.03
CA HIS A 71 5.60 -19.09 4.75
C HIS A 71 4.44 -19.06 3.73
N PRO A 72 3.39 -19.90 3.88
CA PRO A 72 2.34 -20.06 2.86
C PRO A 72 1.51 -18.79 2.63
N GLN A 73 1.40 -17.94 3.64
CA GLN A 73 0.58 -16.71 3.62
C GLN A 73 1.43 -15.42 3.61
N LEU A 74 2.72 -15.51 3.23
CA LEU A 74 3.58 -14.32 3.14
C LEU A 74 3.28 -13.54 1.85
N THR A 75 2.93 -12.26 2.00
CA THR A 75 2.76 -11.30 0.90
C THR A 75 3.83 -10.20 1.02
N TRP A 76 4.51 -9.92 -0.07
CA TRP A 76 5.50 -8.85 -0.19
C TRP A 76 4.84 -7.57 -0.67
N GLY A 77 4.79 -6.55 0.18
CA GLY A 77 4.34 -5.21 -0.18
C GLY A 77 5.52 -4.39 -0.69
N ILE A 78 5.64 -4.24 -2.00
CA ILE A 78 6.76 -3.55 -2.65
C ILE A 78 6.30 -2.23 -3.24
N PRO A 79 6.88 -1.08 -2.83
CA PRO A 79 6.57 0.21 -3.42
C PRO A 79 7.14 0.33 -4.82
N LEU A 80 6.32 0.89 -5.73
CA LEU A 80 6.74 1.30 -7.06
C LEU A 80 6.27 2.73 -7.28
N TYR A 81 7.19 3.65 -7.57
CA TYR A 81 6.90 5.08 -7.62
C TYR A 81 6.75 5.63 -9.03
N ALA A 82 7.24 4.92 -10.05
CA ALA A 82 7.05 5.29 -11.44
C ALA A 82 7.13 4.07 -12.37
N ASP A 83 6.67 4.24 -13.59
CA ASP A 83 6.75 3.29 -14.70
C ASP A 83 8.09 3.38 -15.47
N ASN A 84 9.00 4.24 -15.02
CA ASN A 84 10.31 4.49 -15.59
C ASN A 84 11.38 4.71 -14.51
N ALA A 85 12.66 4.59 -14.89
CA ALA A 85 13.77 4.68 -13.96
C ALA A 85 14.01 6.10 -13.43
N ASP A 86 13.89 7.11 -14.29
CA ASP A 86 14.24 8.49 -13.94
C ASP A 86 13.33 9.00 -12.80
N ASP A 87 12.03 8.85 -12.96
CA ASP A 87 11.04 9.30 -11.97
C ASP A 87 11.09 8.44 -10.69
N HIS A 88 11.24 7.10 -10.82
CA HIS A 88 11.32 6.23 -9.66
C HIS A 88 12.57 6.52 -8.82
N ASP A 89 13.74 6.60 -9.45
CA ASP A 89 15.01 6.83 -8.78
C ASP A 89 15.06 8.24 -8.16
N GLN A 90 14.38 9.21 -8.80
CA GLN A 90 14.20 10.55 -8.24
C GLN A 90 13.40 10.51 -6.93
N VAL A 91 12.30 9.76 -6.87
CA VAL A 91 11.48 9.65 -5.65
C VAL A 91 12.27 8.99 -4.51
N VAL A 92 12.95 7.88 -4.80
CA VAL A 92 13.68 7.13 -3.76
C VAL A 92 15.08 7.67 -3.49
N GLN A 93 15.53 8.67 -4.23
CA GLN A 93 16.85 9.30 -4.11
C GLN A 93 18.01 8.29 -4.23
N ALA A 94 17.87 7.30 -5.13
CA ALA A 94 18.84 6.23 -5.30
C ALA A 94 18.93 5.79 -6.77
N PRO A 95 19.98 6.20 -7.50
CA PRO A 95 20.19 5.77 -8.89
C PRO A 95 20.25 4.25 -9.03
N GLY A 96 19.54 3.69 -10.01
CA GLY A 96 19.46 2.26 -10.27
C GLY A 96 18.45 1.49 -9.42
N ALA A 97 17.77 2.14 -8.48
CA ALA A 97 16.77 1.52 -7.61
C ALA A 97 15.62 0.89 -8.40
N PHE A 98 15.11 1.55 -9.45
CA PHE A 98 14.08 1.00 -10.32
C PHE A 98 14.46 -0.37 -10.87
N SER A 99 15.65 -0.46 -11.47
CA SER A 99 16.14 -1.71 -12.05
C SER A 99 16.37 -2.81 -11.01
N GLU A 100 16.83 -2.46 -9.81
CA GLU A 100 16.99 -3.41 -8.70
C GLU A 100 15.63 -3.89 -8.19
N THR A 101 14.67 -2.98 -7.97
CA THR A 101 13.31 -3.31 -7.53
C THR A 101 12.61 -4.22 -8.54
N LEU A 102 12.69 -3.93 -9.85
CA LEU A 102 12.10 -4.79 -10.87
C LEU A 102 12.74 -6.18 -10.87
N ARG A 103 14.08 -6.29 -10.82
CA ARG A 103 14.74 -7.59 -10.71
C ARG A 103 14.31 -8.35 -9.47
N GLY A 104 14.16 -7.65 -8.33
CA GLY A 104 13.65 -8.23 -7.10
C GLY A 104 12.24 -8.79 -7.26
N LEU A 105 11.33 -8.04 -7.87
CA LEU A 105 9.96 -8.48 -8.17
C LEU A 105 9.94 -9.73 -9.05
N TYR A 106 10.72 -9.77 -10.13
CA TYR A 106 10.81 -10.96 -10.98
C TYR A 106 11.41 -12.17 -10.26
N ASN A 107 12.39 -11.97 -9.39
CA ASN A 107 12.97 -13.04 -8.60
C ASN A 107 11.99 -13.59 -7.56
N LEU A 108 11.24 -12.72 -6.87
CA LEU A 108 10.16 -13.10 -5.95
C LEU A 108 9.08 -13.92 -6.70
N ALA A 109 8.68 -13.46 -7.88
CA ALA A 109 7.71 -14.17 -8.71
C ALA A 109 8.19 -15.57 -9.10
N ARG A 110 9.46 -15.71 -9.54
CA ARG A 110 10.09 -17.02 -9.83
C ARG A 110 10.19 -17.92 -8.60
N ALA A 111 10.15 -17.35 -7.42
CA ALA A 111 10.10 -18.05 -6.15
C ALA A 111 8.68 -18.37 -5.68
N ASN A 112 7.66 -18.11 -6.50
CA ASN A 112 6.25 -18.25 -6.19
C ASN A 112 5.82 -17.46 -4.93
N GLN A 113 6.45 -16.31 -4.71
CA GLN A 113 6.04 -15.41 -3.62
C GLN A 113 4.82 -14.58 -4.03
N ARG A 114 3.96 -14.28 -3.07
CA ARG A 114 2.82 -13.37 -3.27
C ARG A 114 3.33 -11.94 -3.22
N ILE A 115 2.91 -11.12 -4.19
CA ILE A 115 3.41 -9.75 -4.38
C ILE A 115 2.23 -8.78 -4.46
N GLU A 116 2.28 -7.73 -3.65
CA GLU A 116 1.47 -6.53 -3.74
C GLU A 116 2.34 -5.38 -4.20
N ILE A 117 1.96 -4.68 -5.26
CA ILE A 117 2.56 -3.40 -5.64
C ILE A 117 1.88 -2.27 -4.87
N ARG A 118 2.66 -1.40 -4.27
CA ARG A 118 2.18 -0.24 -3.50
C ARG A 118 2.55 1.04 -4.21
N VAL A 119 1.56 1.82 -4.62
CA VAL A 119 1.75 3.11 -5.28
C VAL A 119 1.29 4.21 -4.33
N VAL A 120 2.24 5.02 -3.85
CA VAL A 120 1.92 6.18 -3.02
C VAL A 120 1.53 7.35 -3.92
N LEU A 121 0.33 7.88 -3.70
CA LEU A 121 -0.26 8.97 -4.48
C LEU A 121 0.36 10.31 -4.05
N SER A 122 1.23 10.83 -4.88
CA SER A 122 1.94 12.09 -4.66
C SER A 122 1.91 12.94 -5.93
N LYS A 123 2.37 14.17 -5.83
CA LYS A 123 2.52 15.07 -6.98
C LYS A 123 3.41 14.51 -8.10
N LEU A 124 4.33 13.60 -7.75
CA LEU A 124 5.24 12.94 -8.69
C LEU A 124 4.63 11.68 -9.32
N THR A 125 3.75 10.98 -8.59
CA THR A 125 3.22 9.68 -9.03
C THR A 125 1.80 9.77 -9.60
N ALA A 126 0.94 10.60 -9.02
CA ALA A 126 -0.48 10.66 -9.36
C ALA A 126 -0.76 11.03 -10.83
N PRO A 127 -0.05 11.97 -11.46
CA PRO A 127 -0.30 12.33 -12.87
C PRO A 127 -0.03 11.19 -13.86
N ARG A 128 0.78 10.18 -13.46
CA ARG A 128 1.17 9.04 -14.30
C ARG A 128 0.50 7.72 -13.87
N LEU A 129 -0.56 7.78 -13.09
CA LEU A 129 -1.26 6.58 -12.63
C LEU A 129 -1.79 5.70 -13.79
N PRO A 130 -2.35 6.25 -14.87
CA PRO A 130 -2.77 5.43 -16.01
C PRO A 130 -1.59 4.68 -16.67
N GLU A 131 -0.45 5.35 -16.89
CA GLU A 131 0.76 4.75 -17.46
C GLU A 131 1.34 3.69 -16.51
N MET A 132 1.34 3.97 -15.21
CA MET A 132 1.75 3.04 -14.18
C MET A 132 0.87 1.77 -14.19
N ALA A 133 -0.45 1.92 -14.27
CA ALA A 133 -1.38 0.80 -14.35
C ALA A 133 -1.11 -0.06 -15.60
N HIS A 134 -0.89 0.57 -16.75
CA HIS A 134 -0.50 -0.11 -17.99
C HIS A 134 0.84 -0.84 -17.84
N PHE A 135 1.83 -0.20 -17.23
CA PHE A 135 3.15 -0.78 -17.00
C PHE A 135 3.06 -2.03 -16.11
N ILE A 136 2.34 -1.94 -14.98
CA ILE A 136 2.13 -3.06 -14.05
C ILE A 136 1.46 -4.22 -14.78
N PHE A 137 0.34 -3.98 -15.46
CA PHE A 137 -0.39 -5.02 -16.17
C PHE A 137 0.46 -5.73 -17.23
N ARG A 138 1.23 -4.99 -18.03
CA ARG A 138 2.04 -5.54 -19.12
C ARG A 138 3.27 -6.30 -18.64
N ASN A 139 3.93 -5.79 -17.62
CA ASN A 139 5.26 -6.27 -17.22
C ASN A 139 5.23 -7.14 -15.96
N MET A 140 4.16 -7.11 -15.18
CA MET A 140 4.06 -7.81 -13.90
C MET A 140 2.77 -8.62 -13.75
N PRO A 141 2.45 -9.53 -14.70
CA PRO A 141 1.20 -10.33 -14.64
C PRO A 141 1.15 -11.30 -13.45
N PHE A 142 2.24 -11.41 -12.71
CA PHE A 142 2.39 -12.23 -11.51
C PHE A 142 2.00 -11.50 -10.22
N VAL A 143 1.70 -10.21 -10.27
CA VAL A 143 1.26 -9.43 -9.11
C VAL A 143 -0.17 -9.81 -8.74
N GLN A 144 -0.43 -10.02 -7.45
CA GLN A 144 -1.74 -10.42 -6.95
C GLN A 144 -2.62 -9.25 -6.55
N HIS A 145 -2.01 -8.09 -6.26
CA HIS A 145 -2.75 -6.93 -5.79
C HIS A 145 -2.00 -5.62 -6.06
N VAL A 146 -2.73 -4.55 -6.32
CA VAL A 146 -2.19 -3.19 -6.42
C VAL A 146 -2.87 -2.30 -5.38
N ALA A 147 -2.09 -1.70 -4.49
CA ALA A 147 -2.53 -0.77 -3.47
C ALA A 147 -2.24 0.67 -3.90
N LEU A 148 -3.26 1.46 -4.20
CA LEU A 148 -3.16 2.90 -4.49
C LEU A 148 -3.40 3.66 -3.18
N MET A 149 -2.35 4.32 -2.65
CA MET A 149 -2.33 4.77 -1.27
C MET A 149 -2.15 6.28 -1.15
N GLY A 150 -3.07 6.97 -0.48
CA GLY A 150 -2.86 8.36 -0.07
C GLY A 150 -1.58 8.52 0.78
N ILE A 151 -0.88 9.63 0.58
CA ILE A 151 0.37 9.93 1.29
C ILE A 151 0.13 10.26 2.76
N GLU A 152 0.92 9.68 3.66
CA GLU A 152 0.91 10.02 5.09
C GLU A 152 1.85 11.19 5.38
N ASN A 153 1.39 12.17 6.16
CA ASN A 153 2.16 13.35 6.59
C ASN A 153 3.19 12.99 7.67
N MET A 154 4.20 12.21 7.32
CA MET A 154 5.28 11.81 8.23
C MET A 154 6.65 11.82 7.57
N GLY A 155 7.70 11.88 8.37
CA GLY A 155 9.08 11.72 7.93
C GLY A 155 9.48 12.69 6.81
N LEU A 156 10.02 12.15 5.72
CA LEU A 156 10.46 12.93 4.56
C LEU A 156 9.28 13.57 3.81
N ALA A 157 8.11 12.95 3.78
CA ALA A 157 6.92 13.53 3.16
C ALA A 157 6.57 14.88 3.79
N LYS A 158 6.65 14.98 5.13
CA LYS A 158 6.42 16.23 5.86
C LYS A 158 7.45 17.32 5.52
N LYS A 159 8.71 16.94 5.27
CA LYS A 159 9.78 17.90 4.91
C LYS A 159 9.62 18.42 3.48
N HIS A 160 9.17 17.57 2.57
CA HIS A 160 9.04 17.83 1.14
C HIS A 160 7.59 18.03 0.70
N TYR A 161 6.80 18.71 1.54
CA TYR A 161 5.38 18.94 1.29
C TYR A 161 5.11 19.53 -0.10
N ASP A 162 5.76 20.62 -0.46
CA ASP A 162 5.50 21.36 -1.70
C ASP A 162 5.84 20.55 -2.97
N GLU A 163 6.73 19.58 -2.84
CA GLU A 163 7.18 18.69 -3.89
C GLU A 163 6.32 17.42 -4.01
N LEU A 164 5.74 16.97 -2.90
CA LEU A 164 5.08 15.67 -2.83
C LEU A 164 3.57 15.74 -2.68
N TRP A 165 3.05 16.71 -1.94
CA TRP A 165 1.61 16.77 -1.69
C TRP A 165 0.85 17.27 -2.92
N ILE A 166 -0.22 16.57 -3.25
CA ILE A 166 -1.22 16.96 -4.25
C ILE A 166 -2.60 16.72 -3.64
N ASP A 167 -3.51 17.65 -3.86
CA ASP A 167 -4.88 17.48 -3.41
C ASP A 167 -5.53 16.29 -4.12
N PRO A 168 -6.16 15.33 -3.41
CA PRO A 168 -6.89 14.23 -4.02
C PRO A 168 -7.88 14.64 -5.12
N MET A 169 -8.45 15.84 -5.02
CA MET A 169 -9.36 16.37 -6.05
C MET A 169 -8.67 16.68 -7.39
N ASP A 170 -7.33 16.78 -7.42
CA ASP A 170 -6.59 17.12 -8.63
C ASP A 170 -6.17 15.89 -9.46
N TYR A 171 -6.34 14.66 -8.93
CA TYR A 171 -5.98 13.42 -9.63
C TYR A 171 -7.10 12.37 -9.65
N GLN A 172 -8.36 12.78 -9.42
CA GLN A 172 -9.51 11.86 -9.45
C GLN A 172 -9.63 11.11 -10.76
N ARG A 173 -9.42 11.79 -11.87
CA ARG A 173 -9.49 11.21 -13.22
C ARG A 173 -8.44 10.11 -13.41
N GLU A 174 -7.20 10.39 -13.06
CA GLU A 174 -6.06 9.48 -13.20
C GLU A 174 -6.25 8.27 -12.28
N LEU A 175 -6.69 8.49 -11.03
CA LEU A 175 -6.99 7.43 -10.07
C LEU A 175 -8.11 6.52 -10.57
N ASN A 176 -9.20 7.11 -11.08
CA ASN A 176 -10.33 6.39 -11.64
C ASN A 176 -9.90 5.53 -12.85
N GLN A 177 -9.19 6.12 -13.81
CA GLN A 177 -8.68 5.43 -14.98
C GLN A 177 -7.78 4.26 -14.60
N ALA A 178 -6.85 4.45 -13.68
CA ALA A 178 -5.91 3.42 -13.26
C ALA A 178 -6.63 2.26 -12.53
N ALA A 179 -7.51 2.57 -11.57
CA ALA A 179 -8.22 1.56 -10.80
C ALA A 179 -9.11 0.69 -11.71
N HIS A 180 -9.94 1.30 -12.53
CA HIS A 180 -10.81 0.55 -13.45
C HIS A 180 -10.03 -0.19 -14.53
N PHE A 181 -8.92 0.37 -15.03
CA PHE A 181 -8.07 -0.33 -16.00
C PHE A 181 -7.52 -1.64 -15.44
N LEU A 182 -7.07 -1.66 -14.19
CA LEU A 182 -6.56 -2.86 -13.53
C LEU A 182 -7.69 -3.86 -13.26
N ASP A 183 -8.81 -3.39 -12.69
CA ASP A 183 -9.94 -4.21 -12.29
C ASP A 183 -10.56 -4.99 -13.47
N ILE A 184 -10.89 -4.31 -14.56
CA ILE A 184 -11.49 -4.96 -15.76
C ILE A 184 -10.54 -5.97 -16.44
N ARG A 185 -9.27 -5.97 -16.06
CA ARG A 185 -8.25 -6.93 -16.51
C ARG A 185 -7.97 -8.03 -15.49
N GLY A 186 -8.76 -8.07 -14.42
CA GLY A 186 -8.68 -9.11 -13.40
C GLY A 186 -7.48 -8.95 -12.44
N LEU A 187 -6.85 -7.78 -12.38
CA LEU A 187 -5.83 -7.48 -11.39
C LEU A 187 -6.46 -6.73 -10.21
N PRO A 188 -6.60 -7.37 -9.04
CA PRO A 188 -7.20 -6.76 -7.87
C PRO A 188 -6.51 -5.45 -7.47
N VAL A 189 -7.31 -4.42 -7.21
CA VAL A 189 -6.84 -3.09 -6.83
C VAL A 189 -7.62 -2.57 -5.63
N SER A 190 -6.95 -1.82 -4.76
CA SER A 190 -7.59 -1.14 -3.64
C SER A 190 -7.06 0.27 -3.46
N VAL A 191 -7.93 1.16 -2.98
CA VAL A 191 -7.60 2.55 -2.63
C VAL A 191 -7.55 2.67 -1.12
N TYR A 192 -6.41 3.13 -0.61
CA TYR A 192 -6.09 3.21 0.80
C TYR A 192 -5.77 4.64 1.24
N ASN A 193 -5.88 4.89 2.53
CA ASN A 193 -5.34 6.08 3.21
C ASN A 193 -5.93 7.42 2.72
N LEU A 194 -7.11 7.40 2.16
CA LEU A 194 -7.86 8.61 1.77
C LEU A 194 -9.19 8.64 2.53
N PRO A 195 -9.70 9.81 2.92
CA PRO A 195 -11.09 9.94 3.38
C PRO A 195 -12.05 9.63 2.23
N LEU A 196 -13.16 8.95 2.53
CA LEU A 196 -14.12 8.53 1.50
C LEU A 196 -14.72 9.70 0.70
N CYS A 197 -14.93 10.85 1.35
CA CYS A 197 -15.51 12.04 0.73
C CYS A 197 -14.64 12.72 -0.34
N VAL A 198 -13.35 12.38 -0.44
CA VAL A 198 -12.47 12.89 -1.51
C VAL A 198 -12.37 11.95 -2.71
N LEU A 199 -13.13 10.87 -2.73
CA LEU A 199 -13.15 9.91 -3.84
C LEU A 199 -14.41 10.08 -4.69
N GLU A 200 -14.26 9.89 -6.00
CA GLU A 200 -15.43 9.71 -6.87
C GLU A 200 -16.21 8.45 -6.48
N PRO A 201 -17.54 8.45 -6.57
CA PRO A 201 -18.37 7.30 -6.22
C PRO A 201 -18.03 6.00 -6.93
N SER A 202 -17.52 6.08 -8.15
CA SER A 202 -17.06 4.94 -8.97
C SER A 202 -15.86 4.22 -8.35
N LEU A 203 -15.14 4.86 -7.42
CA LEU A 203 -13.99 4.30 -6.71
C LEU A 203 -14.34 3.62 -5.38
N TYR A 204 -15.60 3.72 -4.92
CA TYR A 204 -16.00 3.19 -3.62
C TYR A 204 -15.89 1.66 -3.52
N SER A 205 -16.04 0.94 -4.62
CA SER A 205 -15.83 -0.53 -4.65
C SER A 205 -14.37 -0.93 -4.37
N PHE A 206 -13.43 -0.05 -4.72
CA PHE A 206 -11.99 -0.25 -4.50
C PHE A 206 -11.53 0.24 -3.12
N TYR A 207 -12.34 1.06 -2.47
CA TYR A 207 -11.97 1.69 -1.19
C TYR A 207 -11.79 0.66 -0.07
N ARG A 208 -10.82 0.93 0.80
CA ARG A 208 -10.60 0.12 2.01
C ARG A 208 -10.37 1.04 3.22
N GLN A 209 -11.00 0.68 4.32
CA GLN A 209 -10.75 1.30 5.62
C GLN A 209 -9.39 0.78 6.16
N SER A 210 -8.33 1.51 5.86
CA SER A 210 -6.95 1.02 5.97
C SER A 210 -6.14 1.67 7.09
N ILE A 211 -6.65 2.72 7.72
CA ILE A 211 -5.97 3.39 8.84
C ILE A 211 -6.43 2.71 10.13
N SER A 212 -5.50 2.09 10.85
CA SER A 212 -5.79 1.43 12.13
C SER A 212 -6.39 2.40 13.15
N ASP A 213 -7.29 1.95 14.00
CA ASP A 213 -8.03 2.75 14.98
C ASP A 213 -7.12 3.59 15.90
N TRP A 214 -5.95 3.06 16.24
CA TRP A 214 -4.97 3.78 17.04
C TRP A 214 -4.24 4.90 16.27
N LYS A 215 -4.30 4.91 14.93
CA LYS A 215 -3.71 5.93 14.04
C LYS A 215 -4.71 6.84 13.40
N ASN A 216 -6.00 6.50 13.38
CA ASN A 216 -7.00 7.29 12.69
C ASN A 216 -7.47 8.49 13.51
N LEU A 217 -8.00 9.48 12.81
CA LEU A 217 -8.57 10.71 13.35
C LEU A 217 -9.76 11.12 12.48
N PHE A 218 -10.83 11.59 13.12
CA PHE A 218 -11.94 12.29 12.46
C PHE A 218 -11.93 13.73 12.91
N ILE A 219 -12.04 14.65 11.96
CA ILE A 219 -12.05 16.11 12.21
C ILE A 219 -13.48 16.61 12.38
N GLU A 220 -13.64 17.89 12.74
CA GLU A 220 -14.96 18.51 12.97
C GLU A 220 -15.93 18.32 11.78
N ALA A 221 -15.44 18.45 10.55
CA ALA A 221 -16.24 18.21 9.34
C ALA A 221 -16.80 16.77 9.21
N CYS A 222 -16.35 15.83 10.05
CA CYS A 222 -16.83 14.44 10.05
C CYS A 222 -17.99 14.21 11.05
N GLN A 223 -18.37 15.18 11.90
CA GLN A 223 -19.33 14.97 12.99
C GLN A 223 -20.70 14.48 12.49
N ASP A 224 -21.19 15.04 11.37
CA ASP A 224 -22.49 14.70 10.79
C ASP A 224 -22.37 13.81 9.54
N CYS A 225 -21.22 13.19 9.33
CA CYS A 225 -20.96 12.38 8.14
C CYS A 225 -21.46 10.94 8.30
N ALA A 226 -22.41 10.53 7.45
CA ALA A 226 -22.96 9.17 7.46
C ALA A 226 -21.94 8.09 7.09
N ALA A 227 -20.81 8.45 6.45
CA ALA A 227 -19.79 7.50 6.01
C ALA A 227 -18.75 7.17 7.10
N VAL A 228 -18.76 7.82 8.26
CA VAL A 228 -17.77 7.60 9.35
C VAL A 228 -17.55 6.10 9.66
N PRO A 229 -18.59 5.25 9.78
CA PRO A 229 -18.40 3.84 10.15
C PRO A 229 -17.58 3.02 9.14
N GLN A 230 -17.47 3.47 7.89
CA GLN A 230 -16.75 2.79 6.81
C GLN A 230 -15.61 3.63 6.23
N CYS A 231 -15.34 4.82 6.81
CA CYS A 231 -14.29 5.73 6.36
C CYS A 231 -13.00 5.48 7.13
N ALA A 232 -11.85 5.47 6.43
CA ALA A 232 -10.54 5.41 7.08
C ALA A 232 -10.24 6.67 7.91
N GLY A 233 -10.95 7.80 7.66
CA GLY A 233 -10.64 9.07 8.30
C GLY A 233 -9.30 9.64 7.84
N PHE A 234 -8.59 10.24 8.78
CA PHE A 234 -7.27 10.82 8.59
C PHE A 234 -6.25 10.14 9.49
N PHE A 235 -4.98 10.20 9.13
CA PHE A 235 -3.91 9.86 10.07
C PHE A 235 -3.84 10.87 11.22
N LYS A 236 -3.44 10.44 12.43
CA LYS A 236 -3.18 11.36 13.57
C LYS A 236 -2.11 12.41 13.27
N SER A 237 -1.27 12.19 12.27
CA SER A 237 -0.31 13.17 11.76
C SER A 237 -0.95 14.28 10.90
N HIS A 238 -2.27 14.21 10.66
CA HIS A 238 -3.00 15.19 9.85
C HIS A 238 -2.83 16.62 10.38
N SER A 239 -2.80 17.56 9.45
CA SER A 239 -2.85 19.00 9.74
C SER A 239 -3.61 19.70 8.62
N SER A 240 -4.11 20.93 8.87
CA SER A 240 -4.86 21.72 7.90
C SER A 240 -4.11 21.94 6.57
N ARG A 241 -2.76 21.97 6.59
CA ARG A 241 -1.93 22.07 5.38
C ARG A 241 -2.06 20.85 4.47
N TRP A 242 -2.39 19.66 5.03
CA TRP A 242 -2.56 18.40 4.31
C TRP A 242 -4.03 18.04 4.07
N GLN A 243 -4.92 18.99 4.28
CA GLN A 243 -6.35 18.79 4.11
C GLN A 243 -6.77 19.08 2.67
N SER A 244 -7.48 18.13 2.06
CA SER A 244 -8.09 18.33 0.75
C SER A 244 -9.22 19.36 0.82
N ARG A 245 -9.37 20.14 -0.23
CA ARG A 245 -10.52 21.02 -0.43
C ARG A 245 -11.84 20.27 -0.64
N GLY A 246 -11.77 18.97 -0.97
CA GLY A 246 -12.93 18.10 -1.17
C GLY A 246 -13.53 17.54 0.12
N ILE A 247 -12.99 17.88 1.31
CA ILE A 247 -13.52 17.37 2.56
C ILE A 247 -14.90 17.96 2.84
N HIS A 248 -15.88 17.07 2.98
CA HIS A 248 -17.26 17.40 3.32
C HIS A 248 -17.95 16.19 3.99
N PRO A 249 -19.00 16.39 4.80
CA PRO A 249 -19.80 15.28 5.30
C PRO A 249 -20.61 14.64 4.17
N ILE A 250 -20.57 13.32 4.08
CA ILE A 250 -21.41 12.55 3.14
C ILE A 250 -22.75 12.29 3.84
N THR A 251 -23.85 12.63 3.18
CA THR A 251 -25.20 12.37 3.70
C THR A 251 -25.61 10.91 3.52
N ALA A 252 -26.59 10.44 4.33
CA ALA A 252 -27.12 9.08 4.20
C ALA A 252 -27.75 8.82 2.82
N THR A 253 -28.33 9.85 2.20
CA THR A 253 -28.92 9.76 0.85
C THR A 253 -27.85 9.55 -0.21
N GLU A 254 -26.76 10.31 -0.17
CA GLU A 254 -25.61 10.15 -1.05
C GLU A 254 -24.99 8.76 -0.88
N LEU A 255 -24.73 8.36 0.36
CA LEU A 255 -24.16 7.04 0.65
C LEU A 255 -25.04 5.89 0.13
N GLY A 256 -26.35 5.98 0.31
CA GLY A 256 -27.32 5.00 -0.21
C GLY A 256 -27.43 4.99 -1.74
N ALA A 257 -27.20 6.12 -2.41
CA ALA A 257 -27.14 6.19 -3.87
C ALA A 257 -25.89 5.51 -4.45
N TYR A 258 -24.76 5.56 -3.71
CA TYR A 258 -23.50 4.93 -4.10
C TYR A 258 -23.54 3.40 -3.94
N ALA A 259 -24.12 2.90 -2.85
CA ALA A 259 -24.29 1.45 -2.65
C ALA A 259 -25.12 0.77 -3.77
N ARG A 260 -26.05 1.50 -4.39
CA ARG A 260 -26.87 1.00 -5.49
C ARG A 260 -26.18 1.02 -6.86
N ARG A 261 -25.07 1.76 -7.01
CA ARG A 261 -24.29 1.81 -8.27
C ARG A 261 -23.12 0.83 -8.30
N ALA A 262 -22.79 0.26 -7.15
CA ALA A 262 -21.71 -0.73 -6.99
C ALA A 262 -22.20 -2.20 -7.15
N LEU A 263 -23.52 -2.39 -7.38
CA LEU A 263 -24.17 -3.66 -7.73
C LEU A 263 -24.48 -3.69 -9.24
#